data_924b71d2e74b411818341157d2621321
#
_entry.id   924b71d2e74b411818341157d2621321
#
_cell.length_a   1.000
_cell.length_b   1.000
_cell.length_c   1.000
_cell.angle_alpha   90.00
_cell.angle_beta   90.00
_cell.angle_gamma   90.00
#
_symmetry.space_group_name_H-M   'P 1'
#
loop_
_entity.id
_entity.type
_entity.pdbx_description
1 polymer ?
#
loop_
_entity_poly.entity_id
_entity_poly.type
_entity_poly.pdbx_seq_one_letter_code
_entity_poly.pdbx_strand_id
1 'polypeptide(L)'
;MRSADGQLNNMEIVRLKDKLGTRQLPTAEILLKGTRATLISKPGKGVKYISNMLLVTRLYNASSSVSAIRRILALARDYSTKRVIGKQLLSDNQLHLSVLAD
;
A
#
# COMPACT_ATOMS: atom_id res chain seq x y z
N MET A 1 -9.18 14.65 -15.05
CA MET A 1 -10.14 14.66 -16.16
C MET A 1 -10.02 15.98 -16.89
N ARG A 2 -9.96 15.94 -18.21
CA ARG A 2 -9.94 17.13 -19.05
C ARG A 2 -11.34 17.36 -19.64
N SER A 3 -11.72 18.61 -19.84
CA SER A 3 -12.90 18.99 -20.61
C SER A 3 -12.65 18.76 -22.11
N ALA A 4 -13.69 18.88 -22.93
CA ALA A 4 -13.59 18.63 -24.39
C ALA A 4 -12.59 19.57 -25.09
N ASP A 5 -12.30 20.72 -24.52
CA ASP A 5 -11.30 21.72 -24.98
C ASP A 5 -9.87 21.44 -24.49
N GLY A 6 -9.65 20.28 -23.83
CA GLY A 6 -8.34 19.90 -23.30
C GLY A 6 -7.93 20.53 -21.97
N GLN A 7 -8.74 21.44 -21.43
CA GLN A 7 -8.48 22.10 -20.16
C GLN A 7 -8.72 21.16 -18.97
N LEU A 8 -8.04 21.39 -17.85
CA LEU A 8 -8.37 20.75 -16.59
C LEU A 8 -9.76 21.19 -16.15
N ASN A 9 -10.64 20.26 -15.80
CA ASN A 9 -12.02 20.50 -15.41
C ASN A 9 -12.12 21.28 -14.07
N ASN A 10 -11.62 22.49 -14.04
CA ASN A 10 -11.56 23.38 -12.87
C ASN A 10 -10.99 22.70 -11.61
N MET A 11 -10.02 21.81 -11.82
CA MET A 11 -9.25 21.19 -10.76
C MET A 11 -7.86 21.81 -10.70
N GLU A 12 -7.45 22.23 -9.52
CA GLU A 12 -6.11 22.73 -9.27
C GLU A 12 -5.35 21.76 -8.36
N ILE A 13 -4.19 21.32 -8.81
CA ILE A 13 -3.29 20.50 -8.01
C ILE A 13 -2.49 21.44 -7.11
N VAL A 14 -2.71 21.37 -5.79
CA VAL A 14 -2.01 22.19 -4.80
C VAL A 14 -0.61 21.66 -4.58
N ARG A 15 -0.49 20.35 -4.33
CA ARG A 15 0.80 19.68 -4.16
C ARG A 15 0.66 18.16 -4.31
N LEU A 16 1.77 17.51 -4.59
CA LEU A 16 1.91 16.06 -4.46
C LEU A 16 2.31 15.70 -3.04
N LYS A 17 1.73 14.63 -2.50
CA LYS A 17 2.06 14.13 -1.16
C LYS A 17 3.41 13.43 -1.17
N ASP A 18 4.27 13.77 -0.21
CA ASP A 18 5.44 12.96 0.14
C ASP A 18 4.97 11.77 0.98
N LYS A 19 5.31 10.55 0.54
CA LYS A 19 4.83 9.31 1.17
C LYS A 19 5.99 8.38 1.45
N LEU A 20 5.92 7.65 2.56
CA LEU A 20 6.90 6.63 2.88
C LEU A 20 6.81 5.44 1.92
N GLY A 21 5.61 4.96 1.61
CA GLY A 21 5.35 3.92 0.62
C GLY A 21 4.62 4.46 -0.60
N THR A 22 4.58 3.71 -1.68
CA THR A 22 3.85 4.08 -2.92
C THR A 22 4.27 5.44 -3.51
N ARG A 23 5.54 5.82 -3.38
CA ARG A 23 6.07 7.10 -3.90
C ARG A 23 5.91 7.23 -5.40
N GLN A 24 5.98 6.13 -6.12
CA GLN A 24 5.76 6.07 -7.57
C GLN A 24 4.33 6.38 -8.01
N LEU A 25 3.36 6.33 -7.09
CA LEU A 25 1.98 6.69 -7.37
C LEU A 25 1.74 8.14 -6.97
N PRO A 26 1.44 9.04 -7.92
CA PRO A 26 1.22 10.45 -7.63
C PRO A 26 -0.09 10.64 -6.86
N THR A 27 0.01 10.93 -5.58
CA THR A 27 -1.13 11.30 -4.73
C THR A 27 -1.12 12.80 -4.55
N ALA A 28 -2.18 13.47 -4.97
CA ALA A 28 -2.29 14.93 -4.99
C ALA A 28 -3.33 15.44 -4.00
N GLU A 29 -3.08 16.61 -3.45
CA GLU A 29 -4.11 17.46 -2.86
C GLU A 29 -4.69 18.34 -3.97
N ILE A 30 -6.02 18.31 -4.11
CA ILE A 30 -6.72 18.94 -5.24
C ILE A 30 -7.78 19.91 -4.70
N LEU A 31 -7.81 21.11 -5.24
CA LEU A 31 -8.91 22.06 -5.06
C LEU A 31 -9.89 21.92 -6.23
N LEU A 32 -11.17 21.83 -5.89
CA LEU A 32 -12.26 21.78 -6.85
C LEU A 32 -12.91 23.16 -6.93
N LYS A 33 -12.70 23.87 -8.05
CA LYS A 33 -13.21 25.24 -8.26
C LYS A 33 -14.37 25.22 -9.26
N GLY A 34 -15.53 24.71 -8.84
CA GLY A 34 -16.66 24.54 -9.74
C GLY A 34 -16.46 23.39 -10.74
N THR A 35 -15.76 22.36 -10.34
CA THR A 35 -15.53 21.14 -11.13
C THR A 35 -16.85 20.48 -11.50
N ARG A 36 -17.07 20.23 -12.78
CA ARG A 36 -18.23 19.48 -13.26
C ARG A 36 -18.09 18.00 -12.87
N ALA A 37 -19.12 17.44 -12.28
CA ALA A 37 -19.17 16.04 -11.88
C ALA A 37 -20.55 15.42 -12.12
N THR A 38 -20.60 14.12 -12.32
CA THR A 38 -21.84 13.35 -12.40
C THR A 38 -22.11 12.71 -11.07
N LEU A 39 -23.29 12.91 -10.53
CA LEU A 39 -23.71 12.31 -9.26
C LEU A 39 -24.05 10.83 -9.49
N ILE A 40 -23.29 9.93 -8.85
CA ILE A 40 -23.48 8.48 -8.95
C ILE A 40 -24.32 7.96 -7.77
N SER A 41 -24.22 8.62 -6.62
CA SER A 41 -24.93 8.24 -5.39
C SER A 41 -26.00 9.26 -5.00
N LYS A 42 -26.87 8.91 -4.07
CA LYS A 42 -27.77 9.90 -3.48
C LYS A 42 -26.96 10.97 -2.73
N PRO A 43 -27.37 12.26 -2.79
CA PRO A 43 -26.71 13.34 -2.03
C PRO A 43 -26.55 12.96 -0.56
N GLY A 44 -25.39 13.27 0.02
CA GLY A 44 -25.04 12.96 1.42
C GLY A 44 -24.77 11.49 1.73
N LYS A 45 -24.83 10.58 0.76
CA LYS A 45 -24.64 9.13 0.96
C LYS A 45 -23.30 8.59 0.37
N GLY A 46 -22.40 9.45 -0.06
CA GLY A 46 -21.16 9.06 -0.75
C GLY A 46 -20.32 8.03 0.04
N VAL A 47 -20.08 8.29 1.33
CA VAL A 47 -19.29 7.37 2.18
C VAL A 47 -19.94 5.98 2.27
N LYS A 48 -21.27 5.92 2.38
CA LYS A 48 -21.99 4.64 2.41
C LYS A 48 -21.78 3.84 1.12
N TYR A 49 -21.78 4.50 -0.04
CA TYR A 49 -21.60 3.81 -1.32
C TYR A 49 -20.14 3.38 -1.55
N ILE A 50 -19.15 4.12 -1.03
CA ILE A 50 -17.73 3.77 -1.17
C ILE A 50 -17.22 2.80 -0.11
N SER A 51 -17.99 2.55 0.96
CA SER A 51 -17.55 1.72 2.09
C SER A 51 -17.17 0.29 1.69
N ASN A 52 -17.86 -0.29 0.72
CA ASN A 52 -17.55 -1.64 0.21
C ASN A 52 -16.13 -1.68 -0.42
N MET A 53 -15.74 -0.64 -1.17
CA MET A 53 -14.40 -0.54 -1.72
C MET A 53 -13.35 -0.43 -0.59
N LEU A 54 -13.64 0.32 0.46
CA LEU A 54 -12.74 0.46 1.60
C LEU A 54 -12.55 -0.87 2.34
N LEU A 55 -13.60 -1.68 2.45
CA LEU A 55 -13.52 -3.02 3.02
C LEU A 55 -12.61 -3.93 2.19
N VAL A 56 -12.81 -3.95 0.88
CA VAL A 56 -11.99 -4.74 -0.04
C VAL A 56 -10.52 -4.33 0.03
N THR A 57 -10.21 -3.03 0.05
CA THR A 57 -8.82 -2.56 0.16
C THR A 57 -8.16 -2.97 1.48
N ARG A 58 -8.90 -3.01 2.59
CA ARG A 58 -8.40 -3.51 3.88
C ARG A 58 -8.07 -5.00 3.81
N LEU A 59 -8.93 -5.82 3.19
CA LEU A 59 -8.66 -7.24 2.97
C LEU A 59 -7.41 -7.46 2.10
N TYR A 60 -7.25 -6.68 1.04
CA TYR A 60 -6.05 -6.73 0.22
C TYR A 60 -4.79 -6.36 0.98
N ASN A 61 -4.84 -5.35 1.86
CA ASN A 61 -3.70 -4.98 2.70
C ASN A 61 -3.30 -6.13 3.63
N ALA A 62 -4.26 -6.77 4.29
CA ALA A 62 -4.00 -7.93 5.15
C ALA A 62 -3.37 -9.08 4.36
N SER A 63 -3.97 -9.44 3.21
CA SER A 63 -3.46 -10.52 2.35
C SER A 63 -2.05 -10.22 1.82
N SER A 64 -1.79 -8.98 1.40
CA SER A 64 -0.47 -8.56 0.92
C SER A 64 0.57 -8.62 2.02
N SER A 65 0.22 -8.22 3.25
CA SER A 65 1.12 -8.28 4.40
C SER A 65 1.51 -9.73 4.73
N VAL A 66 0.54 -10.63 4.79
CA VAL A 66 0.79 -12.07 5.02
C VAL A 66 1.67 -12.67 3.92
N SER A 67 1.42 -12.31 2.66
CA SER A 67 2.22 -12.77 1.53
C SER A 67 3.66 -12.28 1.60
N ALA A 68 3.87 -11.02 2.00
CA ALA A 68 5.20 -10.46 2.19
C ALA A 68 5.95 -11.15 3.34
N ILE A 69 5.30 -11.34 4.49
CA ILE A 69 5.87 -12.06 5.65
C ILE A 69 6.29 -13.47 5.23
N ARG A 70 5.42 -14.21 4.55
CA ARG A 70 5.72 -15.57 4.06
C ARG A 70 6.96 -15.58 3.16
N ARG A 71 7.08 -14.60 2.27
CA ARG A 71 8.26 -14.48 1.40
C ARG A 71 9.53 -14.17 2.18
N ILE A 72 9.46 -13.25 3.13
CA ILE A 72 10.61 -12.88 3.98
C ILE A 72 11.07 -14.07 4.81
N LEU A 73 10.15 -14.81 5.42
CA LEU A 73 10.49 -16.03 6.18
C LEU A 73 11.16 -17.09 5.31
N ALA A 74 10.69 -17.29 4.08
CA ALA A 74 11.33 -18.24 3.16
C ALA A 74 12.77 -17.82 2.84
N LEU A 75 13.01 -16.54 2.62
CA LEU A 75 14.36 -15.99 2.38
C LEU A 75 15.24 -16.09 3.63
N ALA A 76 14.70 -15.80 4.81
CA ALA A 76 15.43 -15.88 6.07
C ALA A 76 15.86 -17.33 6.37
N ARG A 77 14.97 -18.31 6.14
CA ARG A 77 15.29 -19.74 6.27
C ARG A 77 16.39 -20.16 5.31
N ASP A 78 16.28 -19.82 4.03
CA ASP A 78 17.30 -20.14 3.02
C ASP A 78 18.66 -19.51 3.39
N TYR A 79 18.66 -18.24 3.80
CA TYR A 79 19.85 -17.55 4.26
C TYR A 79 20.49 -18.24 5.48
N SER A 80 19.68 -18.67 6.45
CA SER A 80 20.16 -19.32 7.67
C SER A 80 20.93 -20.61 7.41
N THR A 81 20.53 -21.36 6.39
CA THR A 81 21.20 -22.62 5.99
C THR A 81 22.49 -22.42 5.21
N LYS A 82 22.79 -21.19 4.80
CA LYS A 82 23.97 -20.85 3.98
C LYS A 82 24.97 -19.95 4.71
N ARG A 83 24.49 -19.15 5.65
CA ARG A 83 25.31 -18.18 6.38
C ARG A 83 26.09 -18.87 7.51
N VAL A 84 27.40 -18.74 7.47
CA VAL A 84 28.30 -19.15 8.57
C VAL A 84 28.64 -17.94 9.41
N ILE A 85 28.51 -18.06 10.73
CA ILE A 85 28.96 -17.08 11.73
C ILE A 85 29.91 -17.76 12.70
N GLY A 86 31.14 -17.29 12.74
CA GLY A 86 32.20 -17.99 13.46
C GLY A 86 32.51 -19.33 12.82
N LYS A 87 32.19 -20.42 13.50
CA LYS A 87 32.46 -21.82 13.03
C LYS A 87 31.18 -22.61 12.78
N GLN A 88 29.99 -22.01 12.85
CA GLN A 88 28.73 -22.72 12.73
C GLN A 88 27.77 -22.02 11.79
N LEU A 89 26.83 -22.76 11.25
CA LEU A 89 25.75 -22.19 10.43
C LEU A 89 24.81 -21.36 11.29
N LEU A 90 24.21 -20.35 10.70
CA LEU A 90 23.23 -19.51 11.38
C LEU A 90 22.00 -20.34 11.79
N SER A 91 21.66 -21.38 11.03
CA SER A 91 20.61 -22.35 11.36
C SER A 91 20.87 -23.16 12.64
N ASP A 92 22.12 -23.19 13.15
CA ASP A 92 22.46 -23.89 14.38
C ASP A 92 22.50 -22.95 15.58
N ASN A 93 22.29 -21.65 15.36
CA ASN A 93 22.29 -20.62 16.40
C ASN A 93 20.91 -20.56 17.06
N GLN A 94 20.84 -20.95 18.33
CA GLN A 94 19.59 -21.01 19.10
C GLN A 94 18.86 -19.67 19.23
N LEU A 95 19.61 -18.59 19.41
CA LEU A 95 19.03 -17.25 19.50
C LEU A 95 18.38 -16.83 18.18
N HIS A 96 19.04 -17.14 17.06
CA HIS A 96 18.47 -16.87 15.74
C HIS A 96 17.20 -17.70 15.47
N LEU A 97 17.22 -18.96 15.85
CA LEU A 97 16.07 -19.86 15.70
C LEU A 97 14.87 -19.38 16.55
N SER A 98 15.11 -18.94 17.78
CA SER A 98 14.02 -18.41 18.62
C SER A 98 13.35 -17.19 18.01
N VAL A 99 14.12 -16.26 17.44
CA VAL A 99 13.59 -15.06 16.77
C VAL A 99 12.79 -15.39 15.49
N LEU A 100 13.14 -16.49 14.80
CA LEU A 100 12.39 -16.93 13.61
C LEU A 100 11.14 -17.75 13.96
N ALA A 101 11.04 -18.25 15.18
CA ALA A 101 9.92 -19.08 15.65
C ALA A 101 8.76 -18.24 16.22
N ASP A 102 9.02 -17.02 16.69
CA ASP A 102 8.04 -16.06 17.22
C ASP A 102 7.35 -15.30 16.08
#